data_c252fda72e1b440fb264b7cfb759323d
#
_entry.id   c252fda72e1b440fb264b7cfb759323d
#
_cell.length_a   1.000
_cell.length_b   1.000
_cell.length_c   1.000
_cell.angle_alpha   90.00
_cell.angle_beta   90.00
_cell.angle_gamma   90.00
#
_symmetry.space_group_name_H-M   'P 1'
#
loop_
_entity.id
_entity.type
_entity.pdbx_description
1 polymer ?
#
loop_
_entity_poly.entity_id
_entity_poly.type
_entity_poly.pdbx_seq_one_letter_code
_entity_poly.pdbx_strand_id
1 'polypeptide(L)'
;MRATARLDCVNAPADQYAADILVDFARTLLVRAGVRDDIAGDVAAILVDGDLLGHTTHGLALLPAYLGEIERGTMLRDGAPAVINSRASAETWDGHRLPGPWLALRALDRAIDLAADQGTGTIVIRRSHHIACLATYAKRAADRGIVALIYCSDPSVCSVAPFGAVSPVFTPNPLAAGIPTSRDPILIDISASLTTNGLTARLYKAGQKLPHAWVQDAQGNATDDPGVLFAEPPGTLLPLGGLDAGHKGYALALLIEAMTAGLAGVGRADPAEGWGATVFVQALDPQTFGGAAAFGRQMDWLVDACHGATPRPGVDRVRLPGEHGMARFREQRANGVRLHPTIMPALAPWCEKLGATML
;
A
#
# COMPACT_ATOMS: atom_id res chain seq x y z
N MET A 1 26.67 -19.07 -10.37
CA MET A 1 26.63 -18.82 -8.93
C MET A 1 26.76 -17.31 -8.73
N ARG A 2 25.67 -16.60 -8.55
CA ARG A 2 25.68 -15.24 -8.02
C ARG A 2 24.63 -15.19 -6.93
N ALA A 3 25.10 -14.88 -5.72
CA ALA A 3 24.30 -14.78 -4.52
C ALA A 3 23.20 -13.71 -4.69
N THR A 4 22.03 -14.00 -4.16
CA THR A 4 20.99 -13.02 -3.89
C THR A 4 21.60 -11.94 -2.99
N ALA A 5 21.86 -10.75 -3.58
CA ALA A 5 22.33 -9.61 -2.81
C ALA A 5 21.23 -9.26 -1.79
N ARG A 6 21.50 -9.55 -0.53
CA ARG A 6 20.78 -8.94 0.59
C ARG A 6 21.09 -7.45 0.54
N LEU A 7 20.07 -6.63 0.51
CA LEU A 7 20.16 -5.19 0.74
C LEU A 7 20.51 -4.97 2.23
N ASP A 8 21.75 -5.24 2.61
CA ASP A 8 22.28 -4.87 3.92
C ASP A 8 22.64 -3.38 3.85
N CYS A 9 21.66 -2.53 4.16
CA CYS A 9 21.90 -1.11 4.38
C CYS A 9 22.69 -0.92 5.67
N VAL A 10 23.85 -0.28 5.52
CA VAL A 10 24.68 0.45 6.49
C VAL A 10 24.27 0.31 7.96
N ASN A 11 25.14 -0.34 8.75
CA ASN A 11 25.09 -0.53 10.19
C ASN A 11 25.22 0.80 10.97
N ALA A 12 24.10 1.50 11.18
CA ALA A 12 23.89 2.20 12.44
C ALA A 12 22.90 1.34 13.25
N PRO A 13 23.01 1.24 14.58
CA PRO A 13 21.97 0.58 15.36
C PRO A 13 20.65 1.31 15.07
N ALA A 14 19.73 0.65 14.37
CA ALA A 14 18.43 1.20 14.13
C ALA A 14 17.74 1.30 15.48
N ASP A 15 17.40 2.49 15.92
CA ASP A 15 16.64 2.70 17.14
C ASP A 15 15.36 1.87 17.04
N GLN A 16 15.10 1.08 18.08
CA GLN A 16 13.90 0.26 18.21
C GLN A 16 12.91 0.95 19.12
N TYR A 17 11.70 1.12 18.64
CA TYR A 17 10.64 1.79 19.38
C TYR A 17 9.47 0.83 19.60
N ALA A 18 8.84 0.86 20.79
CA ALA A 18 7.59 0.16 20.97
C ALA A 18 6.52 0.68 19.99
N ALA A 19 5.75 -0.22 19.40
CA ALA A 19 4.76 0.15 18.38
C ALA A 19 3.76 1.19 18.89
N ASP A 20 3.29 1.04 20.13
CA ASP A 20 2.30 1.92 20.73
C ASP A 20 2.88 3.34 20.95
N ILE A 21 4.17 3.46 21.30
CA ILE A 21 4.88 4.74 21.40
C ILE A 21 4.94 5.43 20.03
N LEU A 22 5.19 4.67 18.96
CA LEU A 22 5.20 5.22 17.59
C LEU A 22 3.81 5.69 17.15
N VAL A 23 2.76 4.94 17.49
CA VAL A 23 1.37 5.34 17.21
C VAL A 23 1.04 6.65 17.94
N ASP A 24 1.34 6.75 19.24
CA ASP A 24 1.08 7.94 20.03
C ASP A 24 1.88 9.15 19.54
N PHE A 25 3.12 8.95 19.14
CA PHE A 25 3.96 9.98 18.54
C PHE A 25 3.39 10.50 17.23
N ALA A 26 3.06 9.61 16.29
CA ALA A 26 2.50 9.98 15.00
C ALA A 26 1.12 10.67 15.16
N ARG A 27 0.25 10.12 16.04
CA ARG A 27 -1.03 10.74 16.40
C ARG A 27 -0.84 12.14 16.97
N THR A 28 0.12 12.32 17.87
CA THR A 28 0.43 13.63 18.46
C THR A 28 0.80 14.67 17.40
N LEU A 29 1.66 14.31 16.43
CA LEU A 29 2.01 15.19 15.33
C LEU A 29 0.81 15.57 14.47
N LEU A 30 -0.03 14.60 14.13
CA LEU A 30 -1.24 14.82 13.32
C LEU A 30 -2.25 15.71 14.06
N VAL A 31 -2.51 15.46 15.34
CA VAL A 31 -3.42 16.28 16.16
C VAL A 31 -2.89 17.72 16.28
N ARG A 32 -1.60 17.89 16.51
CA ARG A 32 -0.99 19.24 16.55
C ARG A 32 -0.99 19.95 15.20
N ALA A 33 -1.02 19.21 14.09
CA ALA A 33 -1.26 19.74 12.75
C ALA A 33 -2.75 20.10 12.50
N GLY A 34 -3.63 19.85 13.48
CA GLY A 34 -5.05 20.16 13.45
C GLY A 34 -5.95 19.04 12.92
N VAL A 35 -5.44 17.82 12.76
CA VAL A 35 -6.26 16.66 12.36
C VAL A 35 -7.12 16.22 13.54
N ARG A 36 -8.41 15.93 13.27
CA ARG A 36 -9.33 15.39 14.26
C ARG A 36 -8.77 14.10 14.88
N ASP A 37 -8.93 13.93 16.16
CA ASP A 37 -8.23 12.94 16.97
C ASP A 37 -8.48 11.48 16.55
N ASP A 38 -9.71 11.10 16.20
CA ASP A 38 -10.06 9.77 15.69
C ASP A 38 -9.41 9.49 14.34
N ILE A 39 -9.38 10.50 13.44
CA ILE A 39 -8.68 10.42 12.14
C ILE A 39 -7.17 10.25 12.37
N ALA A 40 -6.60 11.06 13.25
CA ALA A 40 -5.17 11.01 13.57
C ALA A 40 -4.75 9.65 14.13
N GLY A 41 -5.57 9.08 15.03
CA GLY A 41 -5.33 7.75 15.61
C GLY A 41 -5.32 6.63 14.55
N ASP A 42 -6.32 6.60 13.68
CA ASP A 42 -6.40 5.59 12.63
C ASP A 42 -5.26 5.73 11.61
N VAL A 43 -4.92 6.97 11.19
CA VAL A 43 -3.79 7.22 10.29
C VAL A 43 -2.49 6.73 10.92
N ALA A 44 -2.22 7.10 12.18
CA ALA A 44 -1.01 6.69 12.89
C ALA A 44 -0.90 5.15 13.00
N ALA A 45 -2.00 4.49 13.37
CA ALA A 45 -2.04 3.03 13.49
C ALA A 45 -1.74 2.33 12.14
N ILE A 46 -2.34 2.79 11.03
CA ILE A 46 -2.09 2.23 9.71
C ILE A 46 -0.63 2.43 9.26
N LEU A 47 -0.04 3.60 9.54
CA LEU A 47 1.37 3.84 9.19
C LEU A 47 2.30 2.92 9.98
N VAL A 48 2.09 2.77 11.29
CA VAL A 48 2.91 1.88 12.13
C VAL A 48 2.69 0.41 11.77
N ASP A 49 1.47 -0.02 11.45
CA ASP A 49 1.20 -1.37 10.95
C ASP A 49 1.96 -1.65 9.65
N GLY A 50 2.10 -0.65 8.76
CA GLY A 50 2.93 -0.74 7.56
C GLY A 50 4.41 -1.02 7.88
N ASP A 51 4.99 -0.31 8.84
CA ASP A 51 6.35 -0.55 9.30
C ASP A 51 6.49 -1.91 9.99
N LEU A 52 5.53 -2.31 10.82
CA LEU A 52 5.48 -3.64 11.46
C LEU A 52 5.51 -4.77 10.43
N LEU A 53 4.77 -4.63 9.31
CA LEU A 53 4.78 -5.59 8.20
C LEU A 53 6.04 -5.50 7.33
N GLY A 54 6.87 -4.47 7.53
CA GLY A 54 8.11 -4.25 6.79
C GLY A 54 7.97 -3.43 5.50
N HIS A 55 6.84 -2.77 5.30
CA HIS A 55 6.61 -1.84 4.17
C HIS A 55 7.15 -0.44 4.49
N THR A 56 8.45 -0.33 4.72
CA THR A 56 9.14 0.88 5.23
C THR A 56 9.04 2.12 4.34
N THR A 57 8.51 2.02 3.12
CA THR A 57 8.22 3.16 2.25
C THR A 57 6.77 3.65 2.38
N HIS A 58 5.90 2.82 2.97
CA HIS A 58 4.47 3.04 3.11
C HIS A 58 4.00 3.03 4.58
N GLY A 59 4.95 3.16 5.52
CA GLY A 59 4.75 3.36 6.94
C GLY A 59 4.98 4.81 7.35
N LEU A 60 5.63 5.04 8.49
CA LEU A 60 5.94 6.36 9.05
C LEU A 60 6.79 7.25 8.13
N ALA A 61 7.47 6.68 7.13
CA ALA A 61 8.14 7.44 6.07
C ALA A 61 7.19 8.37 5.30
N LEU A 62 5.89 8.12 5.31
CA LEU A 62 4.88 8.98 4.67
C LEU A 62 4.43 10.15 5.54
N LEU A 63 4.62 10.08 6.86
CA LEU A 63 4.09 11.07 7.79
C LEU A 63 4.57 12.51 7.49
N PRO A 64 5.87 12.76 7.16
CA PRO A 64 6.31 14.10 6.78
C PRO A 64 5.57 14.65 5.55
N ALA A 65 5.33 13.79 4.54
CA ALA A 65 4.59 14.19 3.34
C ALA A 65 3.12 14.49 3.65
N TYR A 66 2.46 13.69 4.50
CA TYR A 66 1.09 13.93 4.94
C TYR A 66 0.96 15.25 5.72
N LEU A 67 1.89 15.52 6.64
CA LEU A 67 1.94 16.81 7.35
C LEU A 67 2.10 17.98 6.39
N GLY A 68 2.90 17.82 5.33
CA GLY A 68 3.04 18.80 4.28
C GLY A 68 1.75 19.02 3.47
N GLU A 69 1.00 17.96 3.15
CA GLU A 69 -0.30 18.07 2.47
C GLU A 69 -1.36 18.76 3.36
N ILE A 70 -1.37 18.42 4.66
CA ILE A 70 -2.22 19.07 5.67
C ILE A 70 -1.91 20.57 5.76
N GLU A 71 -0.64 20.93 5.80
CA GLU A 71 -0.21 22.31 5.88
C GLU A 71 -0.61 23.13 4.66
N ARG A 72 -0.48 22.53 3.46
CA ARG A 72 -0.92 23.18 2.20
C ARG A 72 -2.44 23.23 2.04
N GLY A 73 -3.20 22.55 2.91
CA GLY A 73 -4.65 22.45 2.80
C GLY A 73 -5.12 21.51 1.68
N THR A 74 -4.23 20.71 1.11
CA THR A 74 -4.53 19.71 0.07
C THR A 74 -4.98 18.37 0.64
N MET A 75 -4.74 18.13 1.94
CA MET A 75 -5.37 17.07 2.73
C MET A 75 -6.22 17.72 3.83
N LEU A 76 -7.50 17.38 3.88
CA LEU A 76 -8.40 17.93 4.89
C LEU A 76 -8.10 17.33 6.27
N ARG A 77 -8.41 18.09 7.32
CA ARG A 77 -8.10 17.75 8.71
C ARG A 77 -9.27 17.11 9.44
N ASP A 78 -10.48 17.38 8.94
CA ASP A 78 -11.74 17.01 9.56
C ASP A 78 -12.83 16.88 8.50
N GLY A 79 -13.88 16.14 8.80
CA GLY A 79 -15.02 15.93 7.94
C GLY A 79 -15.49 14.47 7.94
N ALA A 80 -16.34 14.17 6.97
CA ALA A 80 -16.83 12.82 6.68
C ALA A 80 -16.92 12.62 5.17
N PRO A 81 -16.79 11.39 4.64
CA PRO A 81 -17.08 11.11 3.25
C PRO A 81 -18.57 11.31 2.97
N ALA A 82 -18.89 11.76 1.75
CA ALA A 82 -20.26 11.79 1.30
C ALA A 82 -20.60 10.51 0.54
N VAL A 83 -21.69 9.84 0.91
CA VAL A 83 -22.21 8.70 0.13
C VAL A 83 -22.93 9.27 -1.11
N ILE A 84 -22.34 9.01 -2.28
CA ILE A 84 -22.87 9.51 -3.58
C ILE A 84 -23.91 8.57 -4.14
N ASN A 85 -23.66 7.28 -4.08
CA ASN A 85 -24.58 6.22 -4.47
C ASN A 85 -24.54 5.10 -3.46
N SER A 86 -25.70 4.47 -3.21
CA SER A 86 -25.83 3.31 -2.35
C SER A 86 -26.81 2.30 -2.97
N ARG A 87 -26.43 1.04 -2.91
CA ARG A 87 -27.24 -0.13 -3.23
C ARG A 87 -27.03 -1.16 -2.12
N ALA A 88 -27.77 -2.26 -2.12
CA ALA A 88 -27.74 -3.26 -1.05
C ALA A 88 -26.32 -3.72 -0.66
N SER A 89 -25.44 -3.92 -1.65
CA SER A 89 -24.07 -4.43 -1.42
C SER A 89 -22.96 -3.52 -1.95
N ALA A 90 -23.28 -2.28 -2.38
CA ALA A 90 -22.28 -1.40 -2.97
C ALA A 90 -22.56 0.07 -2.68
N GLU A 91 -21.51 0.83 -2.37
CA GLU A 91 -21.58 2.27 -2.17
C GLU A 91 -20.45 2.97 -2.93
N THR A 92 -20.72 4.19 -3.40
CA THR A 92 -19.68 5.10 -3.91
C THR A 92 -19.60 6.29 -2.96
N TRP A 93 -18.38 6.57 -2.49
CA TRP A 93 -18.10 7.66 -1.57
C TRP A 93 -17.27 8.76 -2.25
N ASP A 94 -17.56 9.99 -1.89
CA ASP A 94 -16.65 11.10 -2.10
C ASP A 94 -15.85 11.34 -0.82
N GLY A 95 -14.55 11.13 -0.90
CA GLY A 95 -13.64 11.24 0.24
C GLY A 95 -13.25 12.67 0.59
N HIS A 96 -13.62 13.67 -0.25
CA HIS A 96 -13.31 15.08 -0.02
C HIS A 96 -11.84 15.37 0.34
N ARG A 97 -10.89 14.54 -0.14
CA ARG A 97 -9.45 14.64 0.18
C ARG A 97 -9.13 14.51 1.69
N LEU A 98 -9.98 13.83 2.42
CA LEU A 98 -9.69 13.40 3.79
C LEU A 98 -8.53 12.38 3.81
N PRO A 99 -7.85 12.20 4.95
CA PRO A 99 -6.74 11.26 5.09
C PRO A 99 -7.10 9.86 4.60
N GLY A 100 -6.39 9.40 3.58
CA GLY A 100 -6.68 8.13 2.90
C GLY A 100 -6.64 6.90 3.81
N PRO A 101 -5.70 6.78 4.77
CA PRO A 101 -5.69 5.64 5.68
C PRO A 101 -6.96 5.53 6.52
N TRP A 102 -7.49 6.63 7.01
CA TRP A 102 -8.76 6.64 7.73
C TRP A 102 -9.95 6.29 6.83
N LEU A 103 -10.04 6.89 5.61
CA LEU A 103 -11.10 6.60 4.65
C LEU A 103 -11.13 5.12 4.24
N ALA A 104 -9.96 4.55 3.91
CA ALA A 104 -9.85 3.15 3.50
C ALA A 104 -10.24 2.19 4.63
N LEU A 105 -9.88 2.52 5.89
CA LEU A 105 -10.30 1.74 7.05
C LEU A 105 -11.82 1.78 7.24
N ARG A 106 -12.45 2.97 7.16
CA ARG A 106 -13.92 3.11 7.24
C ARG A 106 -14.62 2.38 6.09
N ALA A 107 -14.06 2.44 4.88
CA ALA A 107 -14.59 1.71 3.74
C ALA A 107 -14.50 0.19 3.92
N LEU A 108 -13.39 -0.30 4.50
CA LEU A 108 -13.24 -1.71 4.81
C LEU A 108 -14.27 -2.17 5.85
N ASP A 109 -14.43 -1.44 6.95
CA ASP A 109 -15.41 -1.76 7.98
C ASP A 109 -16.83 -1.79 7.37
N ARG A 110 -17.17 -0.77 6.58
CA ARG A 110 -18.48 -0.72 5.91
C ARG A 110 -18.67 -1.86 4.90
N ALA A 111 -17.65 -2.21 4.12
CA ALA A 111 -17.71 -3.32 3.19
C ALA A 111 -17.92 -4.67 3.92
N ILE A 112 -17.30 -4.85 5.09
CA ILE A 112 -17.50 -6.04 5.94
C ILE A 112 -18.93 -6.08 6.48
N ASP A 113 -19.48 -4.96 6.95
CA ASP A 113 -20.88 -4.89 7.42
C ASP A 113 -21.87 -5.26 6.29
N LEU A 114 -21.64 -4.71 5.07
CA LEU A 114 -22.46 -5.08 3.90
C LEU A 114 -22.29 -6.56 3.53
N ALA A 115 -21.08 -7.11 3.65
CA ALA A 115 -20.83 -8.52 3.37
C ALA A 115 -21.52 -9.44 4.39
N ALA A 116 -21.61 -9.06 5.65
CA ALA A 116 -22.35 -9.82 6.67
C ALA A 116 -23.84 -9.93 6.33
N ASP A 117 -24.44 -8.88 5.74
CA ASP A 117 -25.85 -8.85 5.38
C ASP A 117 -26.13 -9.46 4.00
N GLN A 118 -25.25 -9.23 3.03
CA GLN A 118 -25.49 -9.51 1.61
C GLN A 118 -24.52 -10.57 1.02
N GLY A 119 -23.58 -11.08 1.81
CA GLY A 119 -22.51 -11.98 1.35
C GLY A 119 -21.32 -11.27 0.70
N THR A 120 -21.52 -10.07 0.21
CA THR A 120 -20.48 -9.22 -0.38
C THR A 120 -20.76 -7.76 -0.10
N GLY A 121 -19.71 -6.98 0.12
CA GLY A 121 -19.79 -5.53 0.26
C GLY A 121 -18.71 -4.84 -0.55
N THR A 122 -19.05 -3.79 -1.26
CA THR A 122 -18.11 -3.04 -2.12
C THR A 122 -18.23 -1.55 -1.87
N ILE A 123 -17.10 -0.90 -1.59
CA ILE A 123 -17.02 0.55 -1.45
C ILE A 123 -16.00 1.09 -2.46
N VAL A 124 -16.42 2.07 -3.25
CA VAL A 124 -15.53 2.79 -4.17
C VAL A 124 -15.41 4.22 -3.68
N ILE A 125 -14.18 4.70 -3.47
CA ILE A 125 -13.91 6.05 -2.97
C ILE A 125 -13.25 6.86 -4.08
N ARG A 126 -13.87 7.97 -4.46
CA ARG A 126 -13.24 9.02 -5.27
C ARG A 126 -12.69 10.12 -4.38
N ARG A 127 -11.68 10.84 -4.85
CA ARG A 127 -11.07 11.98 -4.15
C ARG A 127 -10.66 11.64 -2.70
N SER A 128 -10.09 10.43 -2.51
CA SER A 128 -9.34 10.09 -1.30
C SER A 128 -7.95 10.75 -1.36
N HIS A 129 -7.28 10.85 -0.24
CA HIS A 129 -5.82 11.01 -0.23
C HIS A 129 -5.14 9.64 -0.30
N HIS A 130 -3.77 9.61 -0.41
CA HIS A 130 -2.97 8.39 -0.43
C HIS A 130 -3.29 7.48 0.77
N ILE A 131 -3.38 6.15 0.55
CA ILE A 131 -3.90 5.19 1.53
C ILE A 131 -2.83 4.33 2.24
N ALA A 132 -1.55 4.70 2.14
CA ALA A 132 -0.43 3.98 2.77
C ALA A 132 -0.29 2.51 2.30
N CYS A 133 0.05 1.58 3.20
CA CYS A 133 0.27 0.16 2.92
C CYS A 133 -1.06 -0.61 2.81
N LEU A 134 -1.31 -1.24 1.67
CA LEU A 134 -2.57 -1.96 1.42
C LEU A 134 -2.66 -3.25 2.23
N ALA A 135 -1.54 -3.92 2.51
CA ALA A 135 -1.50 -5.15 3.30
C ALA A 135 -2.10 -4.97 4.70
N THR A 136 -2.10 -3.76 5.27
CA THR A 136 -2.68 -3.49 6.60
C THR A 136 -4.18 -3.69 6.61
N TYR A 137 -4.88 -3.27 5.58
CA TYR A 137 -6.33 -3.48 5.42
C TYR A 137 -6.65 -4.93 5.11
N ALA A 138 -5.87 -5.54 4.20
CA ALA A 138 -5.99 -6.93 3.82
C ALA A 138 -5.87 -7.87 5.05
N LYS A 139 -4.89 -7.59 5.93
CA LYS A 139 -4.72 -8.29 7.20
C LYS A 139 -5.94 -8.13 8.11
N ARG A 140 -6.42 -6.90 8.31
CA ARG A 140 -7.56 -6.61 9.21
C ARG A 140 -8.84 -7.33 8.79
N ALA A 141 -9.09 -7.48 7.49
CA ALA A 141 -10.20 -8.26 6.97
C ALA A 141 -10.01 -9.77 7.19
N ALA A 142 -8.83 -10.29 6.85
CA ALA A 142 -8.51 -11.71 7.01
C ALA A 142 -8.53 -12.15 8.47
N ASP A 143 -8.09 -11.31 9.41
CA ASP A 143 -8.20 -11.54 10.86
C ASP A 143 -9.67 -11.69 11.34
N ARG A 144 -10.62 -11.15 10.57
CA ARG A 144 -12.08 -11.28 10.80
C ARG A 144 -12.72 -12.44 10.01
N GLY A 145 -11.91 -13.26 9.33
CA GLY A 145 -12.41 -14.38 8.51
C GLY A 145 -12.99 -13.94 7.16
N ILE A 146 -12.77 -12.71 6.73
CA ILE A 146 -13.29 -12.11 5.50
C ILE A 146 -12.20 -12.11 4.41
N VAL A 147 -12.55 -12.50 3.19
CA VAL A 147 -11.69 -12.26 2.03
C VAL A 147 -11.88 -10.81 1.59
N ALA A 148 -10.80 -10.06 1.49
CA ALA A 148 -10.86 -8.67 1.03
C ALA A 148 -9.97 -8.45 -0.21
N LEU A 149 -10.45 -7.58 -1.11
CA LEU A 149 -9.72 -7.06 -2.26
C LEU A 149 -9.64 -5.54 -2.12
N ILE A 150 -8.45 -4.98 -2.25
CA ILE A 150 -8.21 -3.54 -2.18
C ILE A 150 -7.39 -3.13 -3.41
N TYR A 151 -7.90 -2.20 -4.19
CA TYR A 151 -7.20 -1.62 -5.35
C TYR A 151 -7.08 -0.11 -5.17
N CYS A 152 -5.98 0.45 -5.67
CA CYS A 152 -5.71 1.87 -5.56
C CYS A 152 -5.05 2.40 -6.83
N SER A 153 -5.49 3.58 -7.28
CA SER A 153 -4.83 4.36 -8.32
C SER A 153 -4.73 5.82 -7.89
N ASP A 154 -3.66 6.50 -8.26
CA ASP A 154 -3.55 7.96 -8.16
C ASP A 154 -3.72 8.57 -9.56
N PRO A 155 -4.85 9.25 -9.86
CA PRO A 155 -5.09 9.86 -11.15
C PRO A 155 -4.11 10.98 -11.52
N SER A 156 -3.48 11.60 -10.53
CA SER A 156 -2.61 12.78 -10.69
C SER A 156 -1.16 12.41 -11.03
N VAL A 157 -0.78 11.13 -10.85
CA VAL A 157 0.61 10.68 -11.05
C VAL A 157 0.70 9.73 -12.24
N CYS A 158 1.67 9.95 -13.11
CA CYS A 158 2.02 9.08 -14.22
C CYS A 158 3.51 8.72 -14.11
N SER A 159 3.81 7.44 -13.92
CA SER A 159 5.19 6.94 -13.81
C SER A 159 5.43 5.60 -14.49
N VAL A 160 4.37 4.86 -14.84
CA VAL A 160 4.44 3.55 -15.50
C VAL A 160 3.94 3.68 -16.94
N ALA A 161 4.74 3.23 -17.91
CA ALA A 161 4.32 3.21 -19.31
C ALA A 161 3.41 1.98 -19.59
N PRO A 162 2.43 2.10 -20.50
CA PRO A 162 1.79 0.96 -21.12
C PRO A 162 2.82 0.02 -21.74
N PHE A 163 2.54 -1.28 -21.78
CA PHE A 163 3.45 -2.21 -22.44
C PHE A 163 3.66 -1.85 -23.92
N GLY A 164 4.92 -1.68 -24.32
CA GLY A 164 5.33 -1.23 -25.66
C GLY A 164 5.43 0.29 -25.83
N ALA A 165 5.20 1.09 -24.77
CA ALA A 165 5.36 2.53 -24.79
C ALA A 165 6.55 2.99 -23.93
N VAL A 166 7.01 4.22 -24.16
CA VAL A 166 8.00 4.91 -23.32
C VAL A 166 7.38 6.04 -22.51
N SER A 167 6.19 6.51 -22.89
CA SER A 167 5.48 7.59 -22.19
C SER A 167 4.65 7.03 -21.04
N PRO A 168 4.70 7.61 -19.82
CA PRO A 168 3.94 7.14 -18.68
C PRO A 168 2.46 7.49 -18.80
N VAL A 169 1.59 6.57 -18.35
CA VAL A 169 0.13 6.76 -18.28
C VAL A 169 -0.40 6.41 -16.90
N PHE A 170 0.20 5.41 -16.23
CA PHE A 170 -0.29 4.89 -14.96
C PHE A 170 0.61 5.26 -13.79
N THR A 171 0.09 5.14 -12.57
CA THR A 171 0.92 4.94 -11.39
C THR A 171 1.29 3.44 -11.28
N PRO A 172 2.06 3.02 -10.26
CA PRO A 172 2.25 1.60 -9.98
C PRO A 172 0.97 0.78 -9.79
N ASN A 173 -0.18 1.41 -9.56
CA ASN A 173 -1.50 0.77 -9.44
C ASN A 173 -1.45 -0.47 -8.54
N PRO A 174 -1.32 -0.31 -7.20
CA PRO A 174 -1.23 -1.43 -6.30
C PRO A 174 -2.57 -2.13 -6.14
N LEU A 175 -2.48 -3.44 -5.89
CA LEU A 175 -3.59 -4.27 -5.44
C LEU A 175 -3.17 -5.09 -4.21
N ALA A 176 -4.11 -5.30 -3.30
CA ALA A 176 -3.93 -6.23 -2.19
C ALA A 176 -5.11 -7.17 -2.06
N ALA A 177 -4.83 -8.36 -1.52
CA ALA A 177 -5.85 -9.30 -1.09
C ALA A 177 -5.48 -9.90 0.27
N GLY A 178 -6.48 -10.00 1.15
CA GLY A 178 -6.40 -10.72 2.42
C GLY A 178 -7.23 -11.99 2.34
N ILE A 179 -6.62 -13.14 2.57
CA ILE A 179 -7.27 -14.46 2.48
C ILE A 179 -7.11 -15.15 3.83
N PRO A 180 -8.18 -15.38 4.59
CA PRO A 180 -8.11 -16.04 5.88
C PRO A 180 -7.73 -17.52 5.72
N THR A 181 -6.95 -18.03 6.65
CA THR A 181 -6.59 -19.45 6.82
C THR A 181 -6.70 -19.81 8.29
N SER A 182 -6.54 -21.09 8.66
CA SER A 182 -6.44 -21.47 10.09
C SER A 182 -5.13 -21.05 10.76
N ARG A 183 -4.19 -20.49 9.99
CA ARG A 183 -2.87 -20.00 10.40
C ARG A 183 -2.76 -18.52 10.10
N ASP A 184 -1.53 -18.07 9.73
CA ASP A 184 -1.35 -16.72 9.21
C ASP A 184 -2.15 -16.52 7.91
N PRO A 185 -2.80 -15.37 7.72
CA PRO A 185 -3.49 -15.09 6.47
C PRO A 185 -2.52 -15.02 5.29
N ILE A 186 -2.98 -15.39 4.10
CA ILE A 186 -2.25 -15.07 2.88
C ILE A 186 -2.49 -13.58 2.58
N LEU A 187 -1.41 -12.80 2.55
CA LEU A 187 -1.48 -11.37 2.25
C LEU A 187 -0.77 -11.09 0.93
N ILE A 188 -1.56 -10.80 -0.08
CA ILE A 188 -1.05 -10.31 -1.36
C ILE A 188 -1.03 -8.78 -1.26
N ASP A 189 0.10 -8.17 -1.57
CA ASP A 189 0.25 -6.71 -1.73
C ASP A 189 1.32 -6.48 -2.78
N ILE A 190 0.89 -6.18 -3.98
CA ILE A 190 1.75 -6.03 -5.16
C ILE A 190 1.34 -4.81 -5.97
N SER A 191 2.27 -4.26 -6.74
CA SER A 191 1.97 -3.27 -7.77
C SER A 191 1.84 -3.93 -9.14
N ALA A 192 1.14 -3.27 -10.07
CA ALA A 192 1.10 -3.66 -11.48
C ALA A 192 2.40 -3.31 -12.22
N SER A 193 3.40 -2.76 -11.52
CA SER A 193 4.76 -2.45 -12.00
C SER A 193 5.82 -3.29 -11.28
N LEU A 194 7.04 -3.37 -11.85
CA LEU A 194 8.15 -4.11 -11.23
C LEU A 194 8.68 -3.46 -9.95
N THR A 195 8.49 -2.16 -9.79
CA THR A 195 8.92 -1.40 -8.62
C THR A 195 7.98 -0.22 -8.37
N THR A 196 8.20 0.50 -7.28
CA THR A 196 7.36 1.62 -6.85
C THR A 196 8.10 2.96 -6.91
N ASN A 197 7.36 4.06 -7.03
CA ASN A 197 7.92 5.42 -6.97
C ASN A 197 8.72 5.66 -5.68
N GLY A 198 8.21 5.17 -4.54
CA GLY A 198 8.86 5.37 -3.24
C GLY A 198 10.21 4.64 -3.14
N LEU A 199 10.32 3.40 -3.63
CA LEU A 199 11.58 2.66 -3.62
C LEU A 199 12.60 3.29 -4.57
N THR A 200 12.20 3.61 -5.80
CA THR A 200 13.09 4.23 -6.79
C THR A 200 13.62 5.59 -6.32
N ALA A 201 12.75 6.45 -5.77
CA ALA A 201 13.18 7.75 -5.22
C ALA A 201 14.13 7.59 -4.02
N ARG A 202 13.91 6.59 -3.15
CA ARG A 202 14.79 6.29 -2.02
C ARG A 202 16.18 5.86 -2.50
N LEU A 203 16.25 4.94 -3.45
CA LEU A 203 17.53 4.44 -3.99
C LEU A 203 18.28 5.54 -4.76
N TYR A 204 17.57 6.33 -5.56
CA TYR A 204 18.15 7.49 -6.24
C TYR A 204 18.80 8.47 -5.27
N LYS A 205 18.10 8.88 -4.20
CA LYS A 205 18.64 9.76 -3.15
C LYS A 205 19.83 9.18 -2.41
N ALA A 206 19.88 7.85 -2.31
CA ALA A 206 21.01 7.14 -1.71
C ALA A 206 22.18 6.88 -2.67
N GLY A 207 22.10 7.30 -3.93
CA GLY A 207 23.10 7.01 -4.96
C GLY A 207 23.21 5.52 -5.29
N GLN A 208 22.13 4.76 -5.06
CA GLN A 208 22.10 3.30 -5.23
C GLN A 208 21.30 2.91 -6.48
N LYS A 209 21.66 1.76 -7.03
CA LYS A 209 20.95 1.14 -8.16
C LYS A 209 19.80 0.26 -7.69
N LEU A 210 18.84 0.03 -8.59
CA LEU A 210 17.82 -1.01 -8.42
C LEU A 210 18.47 -2.41 -8.50
N PRO A 211 17.88 -3.43 -7.85
CA PRO A 211 18.42 -4.80 -7.88
C PRO A 211 18.46 -5.41 -9.30
N HIS A 212 17.59 -4.94 -10.18
CA HIS A 212 17.48 -5.40 -11.58
C HIS A 212 17.02 -4.23 -12.47
N ALA A 213 16.99 -4.45 -13.79
CA ALA A 213 16.50 -3.48 -14.77
C ALA A 213 14.95 -3.37 -14.70
N TRP A 214 14.46 -2.63 -13.71
CA TRP A 214 13.03 -2.44 -13.43
C TRP A 214 12.45 -1.15 -13.97
N VAL A 215 13.29 -0.31 -14.53
CA VAL A 215 12.93 0.94 -15.20
C VAL A 215 13.44 0.95 -16.62
N GLN A 216 12.93 1.83 -17.45
CA GLN A 216 13.46 2.10 -18.78
C GLN A 216 13.78 3.58 -18.92
N ASP A 217 14.78 3.89 -19.75
CA ASP A 217 15.09 5.26 -20.15
C ASP A 217 14.06 5.81 -21.17
N ALA A 218 14.21 7.07 -21.56
CA ALA A 218 13.33 7.71 -22.53
C ALA A 218 13.39 7.08 -23.95
N GLN A 219 14.39 6.24 -24.24
CA GLN A 219 14.54 5.49 -25.49
C GLN A 219 13.95 4.09 -25.41
N GLY A 220 13.47 3.66 -24.22
CA GLY A 220 12.89 2.33 -24.01
C GLY A 220 13.90 1.24 -23.64
N ASN A 221 15.14 1.59 -23.32
CA ASN A 221 16.13 0.63 -22.84
C ASN A 221 15.93 0.35 -21.36
N ALA A 222 15.78 -0.92 -20.99
CA ALA A 222 15.68 -1.32 -19.61
C ALA A 222 16.99 -1.06 -18.85
N THR A 223 16.92 -0.51 -17.66
CA THR A 223 18.07 -0.18 -16.82
C THR A 223 17.79 -0.37 -15.32
N ASP A 224 18.86 -0.53 -14.54
CA ASP A 224 18.84 -0.57 -13.07
C ASP A 224 19.09 0.81 -12.43
N ASP A 225 19.32 1.85 -13.26
CA ASP A 225 19.56 3.20 -12.79
C ASP A 225 18.24 3.94 -12.49
N PRO A 226 17.91 4.20 -11.20
CA PRO A 226 16.70 4.96 -10.86
C PRO A 226 16.78 6.42 -11.33
N GLY A 227 17.98 6.94 -11.66
CA GLY A 227 18.20 8.31 -12.13
C GLY A 227 17.46 8.63 -13.42
N VAL A 228 17.17 7.63 -14.27
CA VAL A 228 16.44 7.84 -15.52
C VAL A 228 15.03 8.42 -15.30
N LEU A 229 14.41 8.17 -14.14
CA LEU A 229 13.09 8.72 -13.82
C LEU A 229 13.13 10.24 -13.51
N PHE A 230 14.30 10.78 -13.24
CA PHE A 230 14.55 12.19 -12.90
C PHE A 230 15.35 12.91 -13.99
N ALA A 231 15.57 12.25 -15.13
CA ALA A 231 16.21 12.81 -16.30
C ALA A 231 15.24 13.67 -17.13
N GLU A 232 15.76 14.38 -18.13
CA GLU A 232 14.98 15.15 -19.09
C GLU A 232 15.36 14.72 -20.52
N PRO A 233 14.47 14.10 -21.29
CA PRO A 233 13.13 13.61 -20.89
C PRO A 233 13.19 12.43 -19.90
N PRO A 234 12.18 12.26 -19.03
CA PRO A 234 12.21 11.24 -18.02
C PRO A 234 11.96 9.84 -18.60
N GLY A 235 12.57 8.83 -17.98
CA GLY A 235 12.23 7.43 -18.17
C GLY A 235 10.97 7.02 -17.39
N THR A 236 10.63 5.72 -17.42
CA THR A 236 9.43 5.18 -16.77
C THR A 236 9.71 3.88 -16.02
N LEU A 237 8.84 3.57 -15.06
CA LEU A 237 8.77 2.24 -14.46
C LEU A 237 8.25 1.23 -15.49
N LEU A 238 8.80 0.02 -15.48
CA LEU A 238 8.29 -1.08 -16.29
C LEU A 238 7.08 -1.73 -15.62
N PRO A 239 6.07 -2.15 -16.40
CA PRO A 239 4.96 -2.95 -15.88
C PRO A 239 5.46 -4.31 -15.36
N LEU A 240 4.71 -4.94 -14.47
CA LEU A 240 5.00 -6.26 -13.93
C LEU A 240 5.18 -7.27 -15.08
N GLY A 241 6.34 -7.93 -15.12
CA GLY A 241 6.77 -8.78 -16.23
C GLY A 241 7.80 -8.12 -17.15
N GLY A 242 8.10 -6.82 -16.96
CA GLY A 242 9.18 -6.11 -17.65
C GLY A 242 8.97 -6.01 -19.16
N LEU A 243 10.06 -6.03 -19.92
CA LEU A 243 9.99 -5.94 -21.38
C LEU A 243 9.46 -7.23 -22.02
N ASP A 244 9.62 -8.40 -21.39
CA ASP A 244 9.24 -9.69 -21.97
C ASP A 244 7.75 -10.00 -21.78
N ALA A 245 7.26 -9.89 -20.55
CA ALA A 245 5.91 -10.29 -20.14
C ALA A 245 5.09 -9.14 -19.55
N GLY A 246 5.51 -7.91 -19.74
CA GLY A 246 4.90 -6.70 -19.18
C GLY A 246 3.46 -6.44 -19.61
N HIS A 247 2.99 -7.08 -20.71
CA HIS A 247 1.57 -7.09 -21.07
C HIS A 247 0.67 -7.59 -19.94
N LYS A 248 1.18 -8.46 -19.04
CA LYS A 248 0.42 -8.97 -17.86
C LYS A 248 0.23 -7.87 -16.81
N GLY A 249 1.29 -7.13 -16.46
CA GLY A 249 1.21 -5.99 -15.55
C GLY A 249 0.40 -4.85 -16.14
N TYR A 250 0.53 -4.60 -17.44
CA TYR A 250 -0.31 -3.63 -18.15
C TYR A 250 -1.81 -4.00 -18.09
N ALA A 251 -2.15 -5.27 -18.31
CA ALA A 251 -3.54 -5.74 -18.15
C ALA A 251 -4.07 -5.55 -16.72
N LEU A 252 -3.24 -5.82 -15.70
CA LEU A 252 -3.58 -5.53 -14.30
C LEU A 252 -3.79 -4.03 -14.06
N ALA A 253 -2.94 -3.17 -14.61
CA ALA A 253 -3.10 -1.72 -14.48
C ALA A 253 -4.43 -1.24 -15.07
N LEU A 254 -4.84 -1.74 -16.24
CA LEU A 254 -6.13 -1.44 -16.85
C LEU A 254 -7.31 -1.92 -15.97
N LEU A 255 -7.22 -3.14 -15.42
CA LEU A 255 -8.23 -3.65 -14.49
C LEU A 255 -8.35 -2.75 -13.26
N ILE A 256 -7.22 -2.35 -12.66
CA ILE A 256 -7.21 -1.51 -11.46
C ILE A 256 -7.80 -0.12 -11.77
N GLU A 257 -7.45 0.50 -12.90
CA GLU A 257 -8.06 1.77 -13.34
C GLU A 257 -9.57 1.64 -13.52
N ALA A 258 -10.05 0.54 -14.13
CA ALA A 258 -11.47 0.30 -14.31
C ALA A 258 -12.21 0.17 -12.97
N MET A 259 -11.64 -0.59 -12.03
CA MET A 259 -12.23 -0.84 -10.70
C MET A 259 -12.15 0.37 -9.77
N THR A 260 -11.17 1.24 -9.93
CA THR A 260 -10.97 2.46 -9.13
C THR A 260 -11.60 3.67 -9.83
N ALA A 261 -10.84 4.37 -10.67
CA ALA A 261 -11.27 5.60 -11.34
C ALA A 261 -12.52 5.39 -12.22
N GLY A 262 -12.60 4.28 -12.95
CA GLY A 262 -13.75 3.95 -13.81
C GLY A 262 -15.04 3.84 -13.00
N LEU A 263 -15.08 3.02 -11.94
CA LEU A 263 -16.27 2.87 -11.10
C LEU A 263 -16.55 4.11 -10.24
N ALA A 264 -15.51 4.85 -9.85
CA ALA A 264 -15.67 6.10 -9.09
C ALA A 264 -16.26 7.25 -9.94
N GLY A 265 -16.14 7.16 -11.28
CA GLY A 265 -16.55 8.21 -12.22
C GLY A 265 -15.68 9.48 -12.13
N VAL A 266 -14.50 9.41 -11.50
CA VAL A 266 -13.52 10.50 -11.38
C VAL A 266 -12.13 9.89 -11.47
N GLY A 267 -11.28 10.41 -12.35
CA GLY A 267 -9.97 9.84 -12.59
C GLY A 267 -9.10 10.65 -13.53
N ARG A 268 -8.31 9.96 -14.35
CA ARG A 268 -7.32 10.58 -15.25
C ARG A 268 -7.90 11.45 -16.37
N ALA A 269 -9.21 11.31 -16.66
CA ALA A 269 -9.91 12.17 -17.61
C ALA A 269 -10.31 13.53 -17.01
N ASP A 270 -10.20 13.69 -15.70
CA ASP A 270 -10.54 14.91 -14.98
C ASP A 270 -9.30 15.75 -14.70
N PRO A 271 -9.43 17.05 -14.40
CA PRO A 271 -8.32 17.89 -13.98
C PRO A 271 -7.63 17.31 -12.73
N ALA A 272 -6.29 17.28 -12.73
CA ALA A 272 -5.52 16.80 -11.61
C ALA A 272 -5.69 17.69 -10.37
N GLU A 273 -6.10 17.11 -9.26
CA GLU A 273 -6.31 17.81 -7.97
C GLU A 273 -5.11 17.68 -7.01
N GLY A 274 -3.98 17.20 -7.49
CA GLY A 274 -2.79 16.91 -6.69
C GLY A 274 -2.77 15.48 -6.14
N TRP A 275 -1.79 15.17 -5.30
CA TRP A 275 -1.56 13.83 -4.78
C TRP A 275 -2.78 13.27 -4.04
N GLY A 276 -3.29 12.14 -4.50
CA GLY A 276 -4.52 11.57 -3.99
C GLY A 276 -4.66 10.10 -4.34
N ALA A 277 -5.91 9.63 -4.27
CA ALA A 277 -6.24 8.27 -4.67
C ALA A 277 -7.71 8.12 -5.05
N THR A 278 -7.98 7.21 -5.98
CA THR A 278 -9.23 6.49 -6.11
C THR A 278 -9.04 5.08 -5.57
N VAL A 279 -9.99 4.59 -4.78
CA VAL A 279 -9.85 3.36 -4.01
C VAL A 279 -11.06 2.46 -4.23
N PHE A 280 -10.80 1.18 -4.42
CA PHE A 280 -11.80 0.12 -4.44
C PHE A 280 -11.54 -0.81 -3.26
N VAL A 281 -12.57 -1.07 -2.46
CA VAL A 281 -12.54 -2.02 -1.34
C VAL A 281 -13.71 -2.97 -1.48
N GLN A 282 -13.44 -4.28 -1.51
CA GLN A 282 -14.45 -5.32 -1.53
C GLN A 282 -14.19 -6.32 -0.42
N ALA A 283 -15.25 -6.69 0.29
CA ALA A 283 -15.30 -7.74 1.29
C ALA A 283 -16.20 -8.88 0.79
N LEU A 284 -15.77 -10.12 0.97
CA LEU A 284 -16.52 -11.32 0.63
C LEU A 284 -16.58 -12.19 1.89
N ASP A 285 -17.79 -12.54 2.35
CA ASP A 285 -17.99 -13.48 3.45
C ASP A 285 -17.99 -14.91 2.92
N PRO A 286 -16.96 -15.74 3.20
CA PRO A 286 -16.91 -17.13 2.76
C PRO A 286 -18.13 -17.95 3.20
N GLN A 287 -18.77 -17.56 4.31
CA GLN A 287 -19.96 -18.28 4.83
C GLN A 287 -21.11 -18.27 3.82
N THR A 288 -21.29 -17.17 3.10
CA THR A 288 -22.38 -17.01 2.12
C THR A 288 -22.19 -17.87 0.87
N PHE A 289 -20.96 -18.22 0.53
CA PHE A 289 -20.66 -19.02 -0.68
C PHE A 289 -20.62 -20.52 -0.37
N GLY A 290 -19.43 -21.08 -0.21
CA GLY A 290 -19.24 -22.50 0.08
C GLY A 290 -19.28 -22.86 1.57
N GLY A 291 -19.45 -21.86 2.45
CA GLY A 291 -19.34 -21.97 3.90
C GLY A 291 -17.91 -21.78 4.40
N ALA A 292 -17.77 -21.10 5.55
CA ALA A 292 -16.47 -20.74 6.13
C ALA A 292 -15.58 -21.99 6.40
N ALA A 293 -16.19 -23.08 6.88
CA ALA A 293 -15.44 -24.33 7.14
C ALA A 293 -14.90 -24.99 5.86
N ALA A 294 -15.69 -24.99 4.77
CA ALA A 294 -15.24 -25.54 3.50
C ALA A 294 -14.16 -24.65 2.86
N PHE A 295 -14.33 -23.34 2.94
CA PHE A 295 -13.33 -22.37 2.50
C PHE A 295 -12.01 -22.57 3.25
N GLY A 296 -12.02 -22.60 4.58
CA GLY A 296 -10.83 -22.81 5.41
C GLY A 296 -10.11 -24.10 5.05
N ARG A 297 -10.82 -25.22 4.92
CA ARG A 297 -10.24 -26.50 4.50
C ARG A 297 -9.52 -26.40 3.15
N GLN A 298 -10.11 -25.69 2.16
CA GLN A 298 -9.47 -25.53 0.84
C GLN A 298 -8.21 -24.64 0.92
N MET A 299 -8.28 -23.56 1.70
CA MET A 299 -7.12 -22.67 1.84
C MET A 299 -5.99 -23.35 2.63
N ASP A 300 -6.30 -24.07 3.70
CA ASP A 300 -5.29 -24.80 4.48
C ASP A 300 -4.63 -25.91 3.65
N TRP A 301 -5.40 -26.62 2.83
CA TRP A 301 -4.83 -27.59 1.89
C TRP A 301 -3.88 -26.92 0.89
N LEU A 302 -4.25 -25.75 0.35
CA LEU A 302 -3.41 -25.00 -0.59
C LEU A 302 -2.12 -24.51 0.09
N VAL A 303 -2.21 -24.04 1.34
CA VAL A 303 -1.05 -23.67 2.17
C VAL A 303 -0.09 -24.84 2.31
N ASP A 304 -0.60 -26.01 2.70
CA ASP A 304 0.20 -27.22 2.88
C ASP A 304 0.82 -27.70 1.57
N ALA A 305 0.07 -27.68 0.47
CA ALA A 305 0.58 -28.05 -0.85
C ALA A 305 1.71 -27.13 -1.33
N CYS A 306 1.57 -25.81 -1.11
CA CYS A 306 2.61 -24.85 -1.44
C CYS A 306 3.87 -25.04 -0.58
N HIS A 307 3.72 -25.24 0.72
CA HIS A 307 4.86 -25.48 1.61
C HIS A 307 5.53 -26.83 1.34
N GLY A 308 4.77 -27.85 0.94
CA GLY A 308 5.27 -29.18 0.58
C GLY A 308 5.91 -29.25 -0.81
N ALA A 309 5.80 -28.20 -1.63
CA ALA A 309 6.41 -28.16 -2.95
C ALA A 309 7.95 -28.13 -2.84
N THR A 310 8.62 -28.88 -3.71
CA THR A 310 10.09 -28.96 -3.71
C THR A 310 10.72 -27.59 -4.05
N PRO A 311 11.53 -27.00 -3.15
CA PRO A 311 12.18 -25.73 -3.46
C PRO A 311 13.19 -25.89 -4.60
N ARG A 312 13.31 -24.87 -5.44
CA ARG A 312 14.36 -24.83 -6.46
C ARG A 312 15.76 -24.69 -5.80
N PRO A 313 16.83 -25.10 -6.47
CA PRO A 313 18.19 -24.95 -5.95
C PRO A 313 18.48 -23.51 -5.47
N GLY A 314 19.03 -23.38 -4.26
CA GLY A 314 19.37 -22.09 -3.62
C GLY A 314 18.19 -21.40 -2.92
N VAL A 315 17.05 -22.07 -2.78
CA VAL A 315 15.90 -21.63 -1.99
C VAL A 315 15.68 -22.64 -0.86
N ASP A 316 15.69 -22.16 0.39
CA ASP A 316 15.57 -23.03 1.57
C ASP A 316 14.16 -23.64 1.69
N ARG A 317 13.12 -22.84 1.41
CA ARG A 317 11.70 -23.28 1.44
C ARG A 317 10.84 -22.39 0.57
N VAL A 318 9.72 -22.94 0.10
CA VAL A 318 8.65 -22.15 -0.51
C VAL A 318 7.91 -21.37 0.56
N ARG A 319 7.61 -20.12 0.29
CA ARG A 319 6.89 -19.20 1.18
C ARG A 319 5.64 -18.67 0.48
N LEU A 320 4.59 -18.47 1.26
CA LEU A 320 3.37 -17.82 0.80
C LEU A 320 3.53 -16.28 0.81
N PRO A 321 2.77 -15.57 -0.04
CA PRO A 321 2.66 -14.13 0.06
C PRO A 321 2.21 -13.69 1.47
N GLY A 322 2.87 -12.68 2.02
CA GLY A 322 2.60 -12.16 3.37
C GLY A 322 3.34 -12.87 4.51
N GLU A 323 3.81 -14.10 4.34
CA GLU A 323 4.40 -14.91 5.42
C GLU A 323 5.62 -14.22 6.07
N HIS A 324 6.48 -13.60 5.25
CA HIS A 324 7.62 -12.84 5.77
C HIS A 324 7.19 -11.58 6.53
N GLY A 325 6.17 -10.88 6.01
CA GLY A 325 5.60 -9.71 6.66
C GLY A 325 4.96 -10.06 8.00
N MET A 326 4.21 -11.16 8.07
CA MET A 326 3.60 -11.64 9.33
C MET A 326 4.63 -12.07 10.37
N ALA A 327 5.70 -12.74 9.96
CA ALA A 327 6.81 -13.07 10.87
C ALA A 327 7.48 -11.82 11.43
N ARG A 328 7.74 -10.81 10.56
CA ARG A 328 8.28 -9.52 10.96
C ARG A 328 7.32 -8.74 11.87
N PHE A 329 6.03 -8.75 11.56
CA PHE A 329 5.01 -8.12 12.39
C PHE A 329 5.06 -8.64 13.83
N ARG A 330 5.10 -9.96 14.03
CA ARG A 330 5.21 -10.57 15.37
C ARG A 330 6.52 -10.22 16.05
N GLU A 331 7.63 -10.32 15.34
CA GLU A 331 8.97 -10.00 15.88
C GLU A 331 9.03 -8.54 16.33
N GLN A 332 8.61 -7.60 15.47
CA GLN A 332 8.67 -6.17 15.77
C GLN A 332 7.62 -5.74 16.82
N ARG A 333 6.47 -6.41 16.88
CA ARG A 333 5.47 -6.15 17.94
C ARG A 333 6.00 -6.56 19.32
N ALA A 334 6.80 -7.63 19.39
CA ALA A 334 7.38 -8.12 20.64
C ALA A 334 8.66 -7.36 21.06
N ASN A 335 9.50 -7.01 20.10
CA ASN A 335 10.86 -6.52 20.36
C ASN A 335 11.06 -5.03 20.00
N GLY A 336 10.05 -4.37 19.45
CA GLY A 336 10.13 -2.99 18.95
C GLY A 336 10.32 -2.90 17.43
N VAL A 337 9.79 -1.83 16.88
CA VAL A 337 9.80 -1.51 15.44
C VAL A 337 11.14 -0.90 15.07
N ARG A 338 11.78 -1.47 14.06
CA ARG A 338 13.01 -0.92 13.45
C ARG A 338 12.65 -0.01 12.31
N LEU A 339 12.74 1.28 12.51
CA LEU A 339 12.48 2.27 11.48
C LEU A 339 13.66 2.39 10.51
N HIS A 340 13.35 2.77 9.26
CA HIS A 340 14.41 3.15 8.33
C HIS A 340 15.13 4.40 8.85
N PRO A 341 16.47 4.50 8.79
CA PRO A 341 17.26 5.56 9.42
C PRO A 341 16.89 6.99 8.99
N THR A 342 16.24 7.16 7.83
CA THR A 342 15.83 8.48 7.33
C THR A 342 14.51 8.99 7.93
N ILE A 343 13.73 8.15 8.65
CA ILE A 343 12.38 8.51 9.10
C ILE A 343 12.44 9.54 10.22
N MET A 344 13.14 9.24 11.30
CA MET A 344 13.21 10.16 12.45
C MET A 344 13.86 11.51 12.10
N PRO A 345 14.98 11.57 11.35
CA PRO A 345 15.50 12.85 10.86
C PRO A 345 14.51 13.66 10.00
N ALA A 346 13.67 13.01 9.20
CA ALA A 346 12.65 13.70 8.39
C ALA A 346 11.47 14.23 9.23
N LEU A 347 11.23 13.67 10.42
CA LEU A 347 10.19 14.11 11.36
C LEU A 347 10.68 15.22 12.31
N ALA A 348 11.98 15.35 12.55
CA ALA A 348 12.54 16.33 13.48
C ALA A 348 12.09 17.78 13.18
N PRO A 349 12.11 18.29 11.93
CA PRO A 349 11.61 19.64 11.63
C PRO A 349 10.12 19.83 11.94
N TRP A 350 9.33 18.75 11.79
CA TRP A 350 7.91 18.77 12.11
C TRP A 350 7.67 18.80 13.62
N CYS A 351 8.49 18.07 14.39
CA CYS A 351 8.43 18.14 15.85
C CYS A 351 8.71 19.54 16.36
N GLU A 352 9.77 20.19 15.86
CA GLU A 352 10.10 21.56 16.20
C GLU A 352 8.95 22.51 15.84
N LYS A 353 8.47 22.46 14.60
CA LYS A 353 7.39 23.32 14.10
C LYS A 353 6.09 23.18 14.87
N LEU A 354 5.72 21.96 15.24
CA LEU A 354 4.48 21.65 15.94
C LEU A 354 4.64 21.65 17.47
N GLY A 355 5.82 21.93 17.99
CA GLY A 355 6.12 21.94 19.43
C GLY A 355 5.99 20.53 20.07
N ALA A 356 6.21 19.46 19.33
CA ALA A 356 6.18 18.10 19.82
C ALA A 356 7.60 17.63 20.23
N THR A 357 7.67 16.76 21.25
CA THR A 357 8.94 16.16 21.65
C THR A 357 9.31 15.04 20.68
N MET A 358 10.58 14.99 20.24
CA MET A 358 11.13 13.84 19.53
C MET A 358 11.23 12.61 20.47
N LEU A 359 11.08 11.43 19.89
CA LEU A 359 11.35 10.17 20.59
C LEU A 359 12.83 9.91 20.79
#